data_28c52a3244d42ced2d306e80ccc0fea7
#
_entry.id   28c52a3244d42ced2d306e80ccc0fea7
#
_cell.length_a   1.000
_cell.length_b   1.000
_cell.length_c   1.000
_cell.angle_alpha   90.00
_cell.angle_beta   90.00
_cell.angle_gamma   90.00
#
_symmetry.space_group_name_H-M   'P 1'
#
loop_
_entity.id
_entity.type
_entity.pdbx_description
1 polymer ?
#
loop_
_entity_poly.entity_id
_entity_poly.type
_entity_poly.pdbx_seq_one_letter_code
_entity_poly.pdbx_strand_id
1 'polypeptide(L)'
;EDYNLHIVEALRKELVGIATRNTEEYTSVLLQGSGTYCVEAVIGAAIGKNDKLLICSNGAYGDRMGNIAEYYHINYELLAFDETEQVSVDYVDDYLSNNSDVTHVAFVHCETTTGILNPLKELAHVVKMHGKKLIVDAMSSFGGIPMDVSELGIDFLISSANKCIQGVPGFGFIIARRSELVRCKGVARSLSLDIYDQWETMEKGHGKWRFTSPTHVVRAFKQALTELIEEGGVEARHRRYCENHRVLVEGMRSLGFVTLLDDAIQSPIITSFLYPKTGFDFKAFYTALKSKGFVIYPGKISKADTFRIGNIGDVHPEDFTVWWRWLERLSTKFFIH
;
A
#
# COMPACT_ATOMS: atom_id res chain seq x y z
N GLU A 1 -26.77 12.52 -11.67
CA GLU A 1 -26.55 13.62 -10.70
C GLU A 1 -26.38 13.07 -9.30
N ASP A 2 -27.35 12.34 -8.76
CA ASP A 2 -27.31 11.76 -7.41
C ASP A 2 -26.07 10.90 -7.13
N TYR A 3 -25.65 10.07 -8.09
CA TYR A 3 -24.45 9.23 -7.94
C TYR A 3 -23.19 10.07 -7.76
N ASN A 4 -23.01 11.11 -8.57
CA ASN A 4 -21.81 11.95 -8.47
C ASN A 4 -21.79 12.75 -7.17
N LEU A 5 -22.89 13.41 -6.85
CA LEU A 5 -22.99 14.30 -5.69
C LEU A 5 -23.02 13.52 -4.37
N HIS A 6 -23.89 12.52 -4.25
CA HIS A 6 -24.14 11.85 -2.97
C HIS A 6 -23.25 10.63 -2.71
N ILE A 7 -22.58 10.10 -3.75
CA ILE A 7 -21.67 8.97 -3.57
C ILE A 7 -20.24 9.39 -3.82
N VAL A 8 -19.90 9.83 -5.03
CA VAL A 8 -18.49 10.07 -5.40
C VAL A 8 -17.91 11.27 -4.62
N GLU A 9 -18.61 12.38 -4.56
CA GLU A 9 -18.11 13.57 -3.83
C GLU A 9 -18.04 13.31 -2.31
N ALA A 10 -19.04 12.65 -1.74
CA ALA A 10 -19.04 12.27 -0.33
C ALA A 10 -17.87 11.32 -0.01
N LEU A 11 -17.67 10.29 -0.83
CA LEU A 11 -16.58 9.34 -0.71
C LEU A 11 -15.20 10.02 -0.80
N ARG A 12 -15.05 10.98 -1.71
CA ARG A 12 -13.81 11.77 -1.84
C ARG A 12 -13.50 12.54 -0.55
N LYS A 13 -14.49 13.16 0.07
CA LYS A 13 -14.36 13.88 1.36
C LYS A 13 -14.03 12.93 2.51
N GLU A 14 -14.70 11.79 2.57
CA GLU A 14 -14.44 10.75 3.58
C GLU A 14 -13.01 10.21 3.50
N LEU A 15 -12.51 9.94 2.30
CA LEU A 15 -11.13 9.50 2.10
C LEU A 15 -10.12 10.53 2.64
N VAL A 16 -10.34 11.82 2.40
CA VAL A 16 -9.48 12.87 2.94
C VAL A 16 -9.58 12.91 4.46
N GLY A 17 -10.80 12.79 5.04
CA GLY A 17 -11.00 12.75 6.49
C GLY A 17 -10.37 11.55 7.19
N ILE A 18 -10.20 10.42 6.47
CA ILE A 18 -9.42 9.25 6.96
C ILE A 18 -7.92 9.54 6.91
N ALA A 19 -7.47 10.29 5.92
CA ALA A 19 -6.05 10.54 5.67
C ALA A 19 -5.47 11.65 6.55
N THR A 20 -6.27 12.65 6.96
CA THR A 20 -5.80 13.79 7.76
C THR A 20 -6.94 14.56 8.41
N ARG A 21 -6.59 15.25 9.50
CA ARG A 21 -7.47 16.26 10.12
C ARG A 21 -7.46 17.60 9.37
N ASN A 22 -6.40 17.88 8.60
CA ASN A 22 -6.27 19.11 7.82
C ASN A 22 -6.89 18.91 6.41
N THR A 23 -8.20 18.75 6.37
CA THR A 23 -8.95 18.39 5.15
C THR A 23 -8.95 19.49 4.08
N GLU A 24 -8.75 20.75 4.44
CA GLU A 24 -8.73 21.88 3.49
C GLU A 24 -7.49 21.87 2.60
N GLU A 25 -6.36 21.38 3.10
CA GLU A 25 -5.10 21.35 2.38
C GLU A 25 -5.03 20.19 1.38
N TYR A 26 -5.85 19.16 1.56
CA TYR A 26 -5.80 17.94 0.78
C TYR A 26 -7.08 17.69 -0.02
N THR A 27 -6.95 16.86 -1.03
CA THR A 27 -8.06 16.35 -1.85
C THR A 27 -7.82 14.90 -2.23
N SER A 28 -8.86 14.21 -2.69
CA SER A 28 -8.72 12.88 -3.26
C SER A 28 -9.03 12.84 -4.75
N VAL A 29 -8.25 12.08 -5.51
CA VAL A 29 -8.44 11.82 -6.94
C VAL A 29 -8.68 10.34 -7.13
N LEU A 30 -9.79 9.98 -7.77
CA LEU A 30 -10.14 8.58 -8.04
C LEU A 30 -9.79 8.23 -9.49
N LEU A 31 -9.13 7.10 -9.69
CA LEU A 31 -8.75 6.59 -11.01
C LEU A 31 -9.21 5.15 -11.20
N GLN A 32 -9.78 4.85 -12.36
CA GLN A 32 -10.11 3.46 -12.73
C GLN A 32 -8.85 2.60 -12.83
N GLY A 33 -8.98 1.34 -12.50
CA GLY A 33 -7.95 0.34 -12.63
C GLY A 33 -7.43 -0.17 -11.29
N SER A 34 -6.25 -0.75 -11.28
CA SER A 34 -5.58 -1.19 -10.06
C SER A 34 -4.80 -0.05 -9.41
N GLY A 35 -4.31 -0.27 -8.18
CA GLY A 35 -3.42 0.68 -7.53
C GLY A 35 -2.17 1.04 -8.36
N THR A 36 -1.66 0.10 -9.18
CA THR A 36 -0.54 0.37 -10.10
C THR A 36 -0.82 1.52 -11.05
N TYR A 37 -2.07 1.66 -11.55
CA TYR A 37 -2.47 2.80 -12.38
C TYR A 37 -2.37 4.13 -11.64
N CYS A 38 -2.64 4.15 -10.34
CA CYS A 38 -2.47 5.36 -9.52
C CYS A 38 -0.99 5.70 -9.28
N VAL A 39 -0.13 4.69 -9.08
CA VAL A 39 1.33 4.90 -8.99
C VAL A 39 1.86 5.48 -10.30
N GLU A 40 1.49 4.89 -11.43
CA GLU A 40 1.86 5.36 -12.76
C GLU A 40 1.34 6.77 -13.03
N ALA A 41 0.10 7.06 -12.65
CA ALA A 41 -0.52 8.38 -12.81
C ALA A 41 0.24 9.46 -12.02
N VAL A 42 0.59 9.20 -10.76
CA VAL A 42 1.35 10.15 -9.93
C VAL A 42 2.75 10.36 -10.49
N ILE A 43 3.50 9.30 -10.76
CA ILE A 43 4.86 9.41 -11.32
C ILE A 43 4.82 10.13 -12.68
N GLY A 44 3.86 9.78 -13.54
CA GLY A 44 3.73 10.39 -14.88
C GLY A 44 3.26 11.83 -14.90
N ALA A 45 2.59 12.32 -13.85
CA ALA A 45 1.99 13.65 -13.81
C ALA A 45 2.60 14.60 -12.77
N ALA A 46 3.26 14.09 -11.72
CA ALA A 46 3.86 14.93 -10.69
C ALA A 46 5.31 15.35 -11.02
N ILE A 47 6.03 14.54 -11.81
CA ILE A 47 7.46 14.79 -12.10
C ILE A 47 7.59 15.54 -13.42
N GLY A 48 7.93 16.82 -13.35
CA GLY A 48 8.15 17.68 -14.51
C GLY A 48 9.44 17.34 -15.29
N LYS A 49 9.66 18.03 -16.41
CA LYS A 49 10.83 17.78 -17.28
C LYS A 49 12.18 18.11 -16.61
N ASN A 50 12.16 19.06 -15.67
CA ASN A 50 13.37 19.53 -14.97
C ASN A 50 13.47 18.94 -13.55
N ASP A 51 12.52 18.09 -13.17
CA ASP A 51 12.52 17.43 -11.88
C ASP A 51 13.36 16.15 -11.92
N LYS A 52 13.86 15.74 -10.75
CA LYS A 52 14.55 14.48 -10.54
C LYS A 52 13.87 13.70 -9.42
N LEU A 53 13.50 12.47 -9.71
CA LEU A 53 12.85 11.55 -8.77
C LEU A 53 13.88 10.63 -8.12
N LEU A 54 13.91 10.59 -6.79
CA LEU A 54 14.61 9.57 -6.03
C LEU A 54 13.61 8.50 -5.62
N ILE A 55 13.88 7.25 -5.96
CA ILE A 55 13.07 6.09 -5.58
C ILE A 55 13.86 5.25 -4.58
N CYS A 56 13.32 5.06 -3.36
CA CYS A 56 13.89 4.15 -2.39
C CYS A 56 13.13 2.82 -2.45
N SER A 57 13.81 1.76 -2.89
CA SER A 57 13.22 0.45 -3.13
C SER A 57 13.86 -0.63 -2.27
N ASN A 58 13.04 -1.43 -1.60
CA ASN A 58 13.41 -2.67 -0.95
C ASN A 58 12.50 -3.84 -1.39
N GLY A 59 12.00 -3.80 -2.62
CA GLY A 59 11.19 -4.87 -3.16
C GLY A 59 10.48 -4.52 -4.47
N ALA A 60 9.71 -5.47 -4.98
CA ALA A 60 9.15 -5.42 -6.34
C ALA A 60 8.21 -4.23 -6.61
N TYR A 61 7.59 -3.64 -5.57
CA TYR A 61 6.72 -2.48 -5.78
C TYR A 61 7.51 -1.18 -5.88
N GLY A 62 8.62 -1.05 -5.13
CA GLY A 62 9.58 0.03 -5.31
C GLY A 62 10.27 -0.05 -6.68
N ASP A 63 10.72 -1.23 -7.10
CA ASP A 63 11.32 -1.45 -8.42
C ASP A 63 10.35 -1.12 -9.56
N ARG A 64 9.05 -1.38 -9.37
CA ARG A 64 8.01 -0.99 -10.33
C ARG A 64 7.91 0.51 -10.53
N MET A 65 8.13 1.32 -9.48
CA MET A 65 8.20 2.78 -9.64
C MET A 65 9.37 3.17 -10.56
N GLY A 66 10.52 2.49 -10.42
CA GLY A 66 11.66 2.66 -11.32
C GLY A 66 11.33 2.31 -12.77
N ASN A 67 10.68 1.17 -13.00
CA ASN A 67 10.25 0.76 -14.33
C ASN A 67 9.26 1.76 -14.96
N ILE A 68 8.35 2.33 -14.18
CA ILE A 68 7.43 3.39 -14.65
C ILE A 68 8.22 4.65 -15.02
N ALA A 69 9.15 5.07 -14.17
CA ALA A 69 9.99 6.24 -14.43
C ALA A 69 10.82 6.06 -15.70
N GLU A 70 11.41 4.89 -15.91
CA GLU A 70 12.14 4.54 -17.12
C GLU A 70 11.23 4.56 -18.36
N TYR A 71 10.04 3.93 -18.29
CA TYR A 71 9.09 3.91 -19.39
C TYR A 71 8.66 5.31 -19.85
N TYR A 72 8.50 6.24 -18.91
CA TYR A 72 8.16 7.62 -19.18
C TYR A 72 9.36 8.54 -19.42
N HIS A 73 10.58 8.00 -19.48
CA HIS A 73 11.82 8.77 -19.63
C HIS A 73 11.96 9.89 -18.61
N ILE A 74 11.58 9.61 -17.36
CA ILE A 74 11.72 10.53 -16.24
C ILE A 74 13.18 10.45 -15.76
N ASN A 75 13.75 11.61 -15.41
CA ASN A 75 15.04 11.66 -14.74
C ASN A 75 14.88 11.12 -13.31
N TYR A 76 15.46 9.96 -13.02
CA TYR A 76 15.35 9.31 -11.73
C TYR A 76 16.64 8.63 -11.28
N GLU A 77 16.74 8.42 -9.98
CA GLU A 77 17.72 7.54 -9.34
C GLU A 77 16.99 6.51 -8.49
N LEU A 78 17.52 5.30 -8.41
CA LEU A 78 16.97 4.22 -7.61
C LEU A 78 17.98 3.81 -6.55
N LEU A 79 17.63 4.03 -5.27
CA LEU A 79 18.35 3.49 -4.13
C LEU A 79 17.76 2.13 -3.79
N ALA A 80 18.48 1.07 -4.12
CA ALA A 80 18.08 -0.30 -3.85
C ALA A 80 18.62 -0.76 -2.48
N PHE A 81 17.70 -1.26 -1.64
CA PHE A 81 17.99 -1.90 -0.37
C PHE A 81 17.67 -3.39 -0.46
N ASP A 82 18.15 -4.18 0.51
CA ASP A 82 17.82 -5.60 0.58
C ASP A 82 16.31 -5.81 0.80
N GLU A 83 15.75 -6.88 0.21
CA GLU A 83 14.33 -7.22 0.35
C GLU A 83 13.91 -7.48 1.80
N THR A 84 14.85 -7.78 2.68
CA THR A 84 14.64 -8.04 4.13
C THR A 84 15.10 -6.91 5.05
N GLU A 85 15.52 -5.79 4.48
CA GLU A 85 15.95 -4.60 5.22
C GLU A 85 15.02 -3.41 4.95
N GLN A 86 14.77 -2.61 5.96
CA GLN A 86 14.06 -1.35 5.78
C GLN A 86 14.90 -0.38 4.95
N VAL A 87 14.21 0.54 4.26
CA VAL A 87 14.88 1.70 3.66
C VAL A 87 15.64 2.44 4.76
N SER A 88 16.97 2.57 4.61
CA SER A 88 17.82 3.24 5.60
C SER A 88 17.59 4.74 5.58
N VAL A 89 17.13 5.26 6.70
CA VAL A 89 16.86 6.70 6.91
C VAL A 89 18.14 7.51 6.76
N ASP A 90 19.21 7.07 7.42
CA ASP A 90 20.52 7.74 7.40
C ASP A 90 21.10 7.78 5.98
N TYR A 91 20.96 6.69 5.22
CA TYR A 91 21.45 6.64 3.85
C TYR A 91 20.66 7.59 2.93
N VAL A 92 19.35 7.73 3.13
CA VAL A 92 18.52 8.68 2.38
C VAL A 92 18.89 10.12 2.74
N ASP A 93 19.13 10.42 4.03
CA ASP A 93 19.56 11.74 4.48
C ASP A 93 20.92 12.14 3.88
N ASP A 94 21.90 11.25 3.97
CA ASP A 94 23.23 11.44 3.36
C ASP A 94 23.13 11.62 1.84
N TYR A 95 22.30 10.82 1.17
CA TYR A 95 22.12 10.94 -0.27
C TYR A 95 21.52 12.29 -0.66
N LEU A 96 20.46 12.73 0.01
CA LEU A 96 19.80 14.02 -0.26
C LEU A 96 20.71 15.21 0.06
N SER A 97 21.57 15.10 1.07
CA SER A 97 22.59 16.11 1.39
C SER A 97 23.59 16.33 0.26
N ASN A 98 23.94 15.27 -0.45
CA ASN A 98 24.92 15.30 -1.54
C ASN A 98 24.30 15.46 -2.93
N ASN A 99 22.97 15.38 -3.08
CA ASN A 99 22.24 15.43 -4.35
C ASN A 99 21.09 16.45 -4.30
N SER A 100 21.46 17.73 -4.29
CA SER A 100 20.51 18.85 -4.16
C SER A 100 19.55 18.98 -5.34
N ASP A 101 19.87 18.39 -6.49
CA ASP A 101 19.08 18.33 -7.72
C ASP A 101 17.85 17.42 -7.63
N VAL A 102 17.82 16.49 -6.67
CA VAL A 102 16.61 15.71 -6.36
C VAL A 102 15.48 16.65 -5.95
N THR A 103 14.30 16.48 -6.56
CA THR A 103 13.10 17.29 -6.28
C THR A 103 12.01 16.50 -5.59
N HIS A 104 11.91 15.21 -5.90
CA HIS A 104 10.88 14.30 -5.39
C HIS A 104 11.51 13.02 -4.83
N VAL A 105 10.92 12.50 -3.76
CA VAL A 105 11.29 11.20 -3.18
C VAL A 105 10.06 10.30 -3.18
N ALA A 106 10.21 9.05 -3.61
CA ALA A 106 9.15 8.06 -3.61
C ALA A 106 9.60 6.77 -2.93
N PHE A 107 8.72 6.16 -2.14
CA PHE A 107 8.93 4.83 -1.57
C PHE A 107 7.61 4.12 -1.24
N VAL A 108 7.69 2.82 -0.98
CA VAL A 108 6.58 1.97 -0.54
C VAL A 108 6.55 1.90 0.99
N HIS A 109 5.43 2.23 1.62
CA HIS A 109 5.31 2.14 3.08
C HIS A 109 5.28 0.69 3.58
N CYS A 110 4.47 -0.17 2.94
CA CYS A 110 4.39 -1.60 3.27
C CYS A 110 4.66 -2.44 2.02
N GLU A 111 5.88 -2.98 1.92
CA GLU A 111 6.29 -3.85 0.80
C GLU A 111 5.80 -5.28 1.06
N THR A 112 4.72 -5.67 0.38
CA THR A 112 4.05 -6.96 0.62
C THR A 112 4.68 -8.16 -0.07
N THR A 113 5.78 -7.99 -0.79
CA THR A 113 6.60 -9.12 -1.26
C THR A 113 7.21 -9.88 -0.10
N THR A 114 7.60 -9.17 0.96
CA THR A 114 8.16 -9.73 2.20
C THR A 114 7.24 -9.53 3.41
N GLY A 115 6.49 -8.44 3.46
CA GLY A 115 5.71 -7.99 4.61
C GLY A 115 6.41 -6.88 5.40
N ILE A 116 7.50 -6.31 4.89
CA ILE A 116 8.27 -5.29 5.59
C ILE A 116 7.52 -3.95 5.65
N LEU A 117 7.62 -3.28 6.79
CA LEU A 117 7.10 -1.94 7.02
C LEU A 117 8.25 -0.94 7.07
N ASN A 118 8.31 -0.05 6.09
CA ASN A 118 9.33 1.00 6.05
C ASN A 118 9.05 2.11 7.07
N PRO A 119 10.08 2.78 7.62
CA PRO A 119 9.96 3.79 8.67
C PRO A 119 9.41 5.10 8.11
N LEU A 120 8.09 5.15 7.89
CA LEU A 120 7.39 6.26 7.22
C LEU A 120 7.62 7.61 7.91
N LYS A 121 7.59 7.66 9.23
CA LYS A 121 7.74 8.89 10.00
C LYS A 121 9.13 9.51 9.82
N GLU A 122 10.13 8.69 9.97
CA GLU A 122 11.54 9.06 9.91
C GLU A 122 11.92 9.48 8.50
N LEU A 123 11.52 8.71 7.49
CA LEU A 123 11.74 9.04 6.08
C LEU A 123 11.01 10.34 5.68
N ALA A 124 9.76 10.50 6.10
CA ALA A 124 9.00 11.72 5.84
C ALA A 124 9.67 12.96 6.47
N HIS A 125 10.20 12.81 7.69
CA HIS A 125 10.94 13.88 8.36
C HIS A 125 12.19 14.28 7.56
N VAL A 126 13.00 13.33 7.15
CA VAL A 126 14.21 13.57 6.34
C VAL A 126 13.85 14.27 5.02
N VAL A 127 12.89 13.73 4.27
CA VAL A 127 12.46 14.31 2.99
C VAL A 127 12.00 15.76 3.16
N LYS A 128 11.25 16.04 4.24
CA LYS A 128 10.77 17.38 4.57
C LYS A 128 11.92 18.32 4.94
N MET A 129 12.90 17.87 5.72
CA MET A 129 14.08 18.66 6.12
C MET A 129 14.89 19.10 4.91
N HIS A 130 14.97 18.26 3.87
CA HIS A 130 15.61 18.62 2.59
C HIS A 130 14.70 19.41 1.64
N GLY A 131 13.48 19.76 2.03
CA GLY A 131 12.52 20.53 1.22
C GLY A 131 12.06 19.81 -0.06
N LYS A 132 12.12 18.46 -0.07
CA LYS A 132 11.72 17.65 -1.22
C LYS A 132 10.24 17.27 -1.13
N LYS A 133 9.66 16.94 -2.30
CA LYS A 133 8.28 16.45 -2.38
C LYS A 133 8.23 14.96 -2.09
N LEU A 134 7.20 14.53 -1.35
CA LEU A 134 7.08 13.16 -0.88
C LEU A 134 5.91 12.43 -1.54
N ILE A 135 6.23 11.32 -2.20
CA ILE A 135 5.27 10.38 -2.80
C ILE A 135 5.34 9.06 -2.01
N VAL A 136 4.23 8.64 -1.44
CA VAL A 136 4.16 7.39 -0.67
C VAL A 136 3.16 6.43 -1.30
N ASP A 137 3.64 5.27 -1.71
CA ASP A 137 2.77 4.12 -1.97
C ASP A 137 2.36 3.49 -0.64
N ALA A 138 1.14 3.81 -0.21
CA ALA A 138 0.50 3.24 0.96
C ALA A 138 -0.59 2.22 0.57
N MET A 139 -0.40 1.54 -0.56
CA MET A 139 -1.38 0.62 -1.14
C MET A 139 -1.89 -0.38 -0.13
N SER A 140 -0.98 -0.97 0.62
CA SER A 140 -1.29 -2.05 1.55
C SER A 140 -1.37 -1.60 3.01
N SER A 141 -1.18 -0.32 3.30
CA SER A 141 -1.17 0.21 4.67
C SER A 141 -2.26 1.24 4.97
N PHE A 142 -2.69 2.02 3.96
CA PHE A 142 -3.72 3.03 4.15
C PHE A 142 -5.06 2.41 4.56
N GLY A 143 -5.65 2.94 5.64
CA GLY A 143 -6.88 2.41 6.23
C GLY A 143 -6.70 1.22 7.18
N GLY A 144 -5.46 0.70 7.31
CA GLY A 144 -5.12 -0.38 8.23
C GLY A 144 -3.95 -0.06 9.17
N ILE A 145 -3.18 0.98 8.86
CA ILE A 145 -2.10 1.50 9.72
C ILE A 145 -2.34 3.00 9.89
N PRO A 146 -2.44 3.52 11.12
CA PRO A 146 -2.67 4.94 11.38
C PRO A 146 -1.57 5.84 10.81
N MET A 147 -1.97 6.90 10.12
CA MET A 147 -1.09 7.96 9.61
C MET A 147 -1.87 9.24 9.37
N ASP A 148 -1.23 10.40 9.49
CA ASP A 148 -1.78 11.69 9.06
C ASP A 148 -0.87 12.29 7.98
N VAL A 149 -1.39 12.42 6.75
CA VAL A 149 -0.60 12.88 5.60
C VAL A 149 -0.12 14.33 5.73
N SER A 150 -0.87 15.18 6.44
CA SER A 150 -0.48 16.57 6.68
C SER A 150 0.65 16.68 7.70
N GLU A 151 0.55 15.96 8.82
CA GLU A 151 1.60 15.93 9.84
C GLU A 151 2.92 15.37 9.27
N LEU A 152 2.82 14.33 8.46
CA LEU A 152 3.96 13.70 7.78
C LEU A 152 4.49 14.52 6.60
N GLY A 153 3.74 15.52 6.12
CA GLY A 153 4.16 16.32 4.97
C GLY A 153 4.14 15.55 3.64
N ILE A 154 3.29 14.53 3.53
CA ILE A 154 3.14 13.75 2.30
C ILE A 154 2.43 14.58 1.24
N ASP A 155 3.02 14.69 0.05
CA ASP A 155 2.42 15.44 -1.06
C ASP A 155 1.45 14.58 -1.88
N PHE A 156 1.79 13.31 -2.09
CA PHE A 156 0.94 12.33 -2.76
C PHE A 156 0.99 10.99 -2.03
N LEU A 157 -0.14 10.56 -1.50
CA LEU A 157 -0.32 9.22 -0.96
C LEU A 157 -1.18 8.42 -1.93
N ILE A 158 -0.76 7.20 -2.24
CA ILE A 158 -1.42 6.33 -3.22
C ILE A 158 -1.98 5.09 -2.54
N SER A 159 -3.25 4.77 -2.84
CA SER A 159 -3.86 3.53 -2.35
C SER A 159 -4.94 2.99 -3.31
N SER A 160 -5.61 1.91 -2.93
CA SER A 160 -6.64 1.27 -3.75
C SER A 160 -7.81 0.76 -2.91
N ALA A 161 -8.94 0.56 -3.57
CA ALA A 161 -10.19 0.17 -2.93
C ALA A 161 -10.12 -1.18 -2.20
N ASN A 162 -9.34 -2.13 -2.71
CA ASN A 162 -9.40 -3.54 -2.33
C ASN A 162 -8.33 -3.99 -1.33
N LYS A 163 -7.74 -3.08 -0.57
CA LYS A 163 -6.75 -3.42 0.47
C LYS A 163 -7.36 -3.23 1.86
N CYS A 164 -6.73 -2.47 2.73
CA CYS A 164 -7.18 -2.33 4.12
C CYS A 164 -8.56 -1.68 4.29
N ILE A 165 -9.06 -0.93 3.31
CA ILE A 165 -10.45 -0.42 3.32
C ILE A 165 -11.45 -1.55 3.07
N GLN A 166 -11.03 -2.68 2.49
CA GLN A 166 -11.85 -3.88 2.25
C GLN A 166 -12.96 -3.70 1.21
N GLY A 167 -12.79 -2.77 0.26
CA GLY A 167 -13.65 -2.69 -0.92
C GLY A 167 -13.29 -3.75 -1.97
N VAL A 168 -14.01 -3.75 -3.08
CA VAL A 168 -13.72 -4.64 -4.21
C VAL A 168 -12.72 -3.98 -5.19
N PRO A 169 -11.91 -4.76 -5.92
CA PRO A 169 -10.97 -4.19 -6.90
C PRO A 169 -11.70 -3.52 -8.07
N GLY A 170 -11.11 -2.47 -8.65
CA GLY A 170 -11.62 -1.79 -9.85
C GLY A 170 -11.31 -0.30 -9.93
N PHE A 171 -10.87 0.32 -8.83
CA PHE A 171 -10.29 1.66 -8.84
C PHE A 171 -9.24 1.83 -7.72
N GLY A 172 -8.36 2.78 -7.95
CA GLY A 172 -7.47 3.29 -6.93
C GLY A 172 -7.72 4.77 -6.68
N PHE A 173 -7.05 5.32 -5.68
CA PHE A 173 -7.18 6.72 -5.32
C PHE A 173 -5.84 7.30 -4.86
N ILE A 174 -5.76 8.61 -4.98
CA ILE A 174 -4.62 9.42 -4.60
C ILE A 174 -5.12 10.46 -3.61
N ILE A 175 -4.52 10.54 -2.43
CA ILE A 175 -4.69 11.68 -1.52
C ILE A 175 -3.56 12.65 -1.83
N ALA A 176 -3.89 13.83 -2.31
CA ALA A 176 -2.91 14.79 -2.80
C ALA A 176 -3.03 16.13 -2.07
N ARG A 177 -1.87 16.74 -1.78
CA ARG A 177 -1.81 18.14 -1.35
C ARG A 177 -2.27 19.01 -2.50
N ARG A 178 -3.28 19.85 -2.28
CA ARG A 178 -3.90 20.68 -3.34
C ARG A 178 -2.89 21.56 -4.08
N SER A 179 -1.95 22.16 -3.37
CA SER A 179 -0.90 22.99 -3.97
C SER A 179 -0.02 22.22 -4.95
N GLU A 180 0.34 20.98 -4.63
CA GLU A 180 1.18 20.14 -5.50
C GLU A 180 0.37 19.56 -6.66
N LEU A 181 -0.89 19.22 -6.43
CA LEU A 181 -1.77 18.76 -7.51
C LEU A 181 -2.00 19.84 -8.58
N VAL A 182 -2.14 21.11 -8.18
CA VAL A 182 -2.23 22.24 -9.12
C VAL A 182 -0.96 22.35 -10.00
N ARG A 183 0.22 22.02 -9.47
CA ARG A 183 1.49 22.02 -10.22
C ARG A 183 1.55 20.91 -11.28
N CYS A 184 0.73 19.87 -11.17
CA CYS A 184 0.64 18.78 -12.16
C CYS A 184 -0.04 19.22 -13.47
N LYS A 185 -0.62 20.43 -13.54
CA LYS A 185 -1.31 20.92 -14.74
C LYS A 185 -0.40 20.92 -15.97
N GLY A 186 -0.78 20.13 -16.98
CA GLY A 186 -0.05 20.04 -18.24
C GLY A 186 1.28 19.29 -18.17
N VAL A 187 1.55 18.58 -17.08
CA VAL A 187 2.76 17.76 -16.87
C VAL A 187 2.54 16.32 -17.31
N ALA A 188 1.31 15.81 -17.20
CA ALA A 188 0.97 14.41 -17.42
C ALA A 188 1.48 13.85 -18.77
N ARG A 189 2.08 12.67 -18.72
CA ARG A 189 2.58 11.92 -19.88
C ARG A 189 1.52 10.99 -20.51
N SER A 190 0.38 10.88 -19.87
CA SER A 190 -0.76 10.06 -20.33
C SER A 190 -2.04 10.87 -20.27
N LEU A 191 -2.84 10.83 -21.33
CA LEU A 191 -4.15 11.49 -21.36
C LEU A 191 -5.11 10.92 -20.30
N SER A 192 -5.19 9.60 -20.20
CA SER A 192 -6.15 8.94 -19.31
C SER A 192 -5.72 8.91 -17.84
N LEU A 193 -4.41 9.04 -17.57
CA LEU A 193 -3.84 9.04 -16.22
C LEU A 193 -3.44 10.45 -15.76
N ASP A 194 -3.95 11.50 -16.38
CA ASP A 194 -3.76 12.88 -15.95
C ASP A 194 -4.55 13.15 -14.66
N ILE A 195 -3.83 13.20 -13.54
CA ILE A 195 -4.42 13.39 -12.20
C ILE A 195 -4.98 14.80 -12.00
N TYR A 196 -4.38 15.82 -12.65
CA TYR A 196 -4.89 17.20 -12.57
C TYR A 196 -6.24 17.31 -13.26
N ASP A 197 -6.34 16.89 -14.51
CA ASP A 197 -7.58 16.98 -15.28
C ASP A 197 -8.68 16.11 -14.69
N GLN A 198 -8.33 14.94 -14.15
CA GLN A 198 -9.28 14.10 -13.42
C GLN A 198 -9.82 14.81 -12.18
N TRP A 199 -8.93 15.41 -11.38
CA TRP A 199 -9.30 16.19 -10.21
C TRP A 199 -10.15 17.41 -10.56
N GLU A 200 -9.71 18.23 -11.54
CA GLU A 200 -10.43 19.43 -11.96
C GLU A 200 -11.85 19.09 -12.44
N THR A 201 -12.00 18.00 -13.18
CA THR A 201 -13.32 17.49 -13.60
C THR A 201 -14.19 17.10 -12.42
N MET A 202 -13.60 16.40 -11.42
CA MET A 202 -14.32 16.01 -10.20
C MET A 202 -14.72 17.22 -9.35
N GLU A 203 -13.85 18.22 -9.20
CA GLU A 203 -14.17 19.44 -8.44
C GLU A 203 -15.29 20.23 -9.11
N LYS A 204 -15.18 20.54 -10.40
CA LYS A 204 -16.17 21.32 -11.15
C LYS A 204 -17.49 20.57 -11.38
N GLY A 205 -17.42 19.26 -11.44
CA GLY A 205 -18.56 18.40 -11.77
C GLY A 205 -19.13 17.64 -10.56
N HIS A 206 -18.84 18.07 -9.32
CA HIS A 206 -19.35 17.45 -8.09
C HIS A 206 -19.19 15.91 -8.09
N GLY A 207 -17.94 15.47 -8.26
CA GLY A 207 -17.61 14.05 -8.29
C GLY A 207 -17.69 13.38 -9.67
N LYS A 208 -17.95 14.14 -10.73
CA LYS A 208 -18.01 13.59 -12.10
C LYS A 208 -16.62 13.06 -12.53
N TRP A 209 -16.59 11.85 -13.04
CA TRP A 209 -15.40 11.28 -13.66
C TRP A 209 -15.18 11.82 -15.07
N ARG A 210 -13.93 11.93 -15.51
CA ARG A 210 -13.61 12.30 -16.92
C ARG A 210 -14.12 11.26 -17.91
N PHE A 211 -13.97 10.00 -17.53
CA PHE A 211 -14.36 8.83 -18.33
C PHE A 211 -15.39 7.99 -17.58
N THR A 212 -15.80 6.86 -18.15
CA THR A 212 -16.81 5.98 -17.55
C THR A 212 -16.40 5.55 -16.14
N SER A 213 -17.25 5.82 -15.16
CA SER A 213 -17.02 5.44 -13.76
C SER A 213 -17.29 3.95 -13.53
N PRO A 214 -16.50 3.24 -12.70
CA PRO A 214 -16.78 1.88 -12.26
C PRO A 214 -17.86 1.89 -11.16
N THR A 215 -19.09 2.25 -11.50
CA THR A 215 -20.17 2.62 -10.57
C THR A 215 -20.46 1.57 -9.50
N HIS A 216 -20.48 0.28 -9.84
CA HIS A 216 -20.72 -0.81 -8.89
C HIS A 216 -19.60 -0.91 -7.85
N VAL A 217 -18.35 -0.80 -8.30
CA VAL A 217 -17.15 -0.84 -7.41
C VAL A 217 -17.13 0.35 -6.47
N VAL A 218 -17.46 1.54 -6.98
CA VAL A 218 -17.52 2.77 -6.17
C VAL A 218 -18.64 2.67 -5.12
N ARG A 219 -19.80 2.10 -5.45
CA ARG A 219 -20.87 1.88 -4.45
C ARG A 219 -20.46 0.84 -3.41
N ALA A 220 -19.83 -0.24 -3.81
CA ALA A 220 -19.30 -1.24 -2.88
C ALA A 220 -18.24 -0.63 -1.95
N PHE A 221 -17.40 0.26 -2.47
CA PHE A 221 -16.39 0.95 -1.68
C PHE A 221 -17.00 1.95 -0.67
N LYS A 222 -18.10 2.61 -1.03
CA LYS A 222 -18.85 3.44 -0.09
C LYS A 222 -19.35 2.62 1.10
N GLN A 223 -19.83 1.41 0.85
CA GLN A 223 -20.22 0.47 1.91
C GLN A 223 -19.00 0.08 2.77
N ALA A 224 -17.87 -0.24 2.14
CA ALA A 224 -16.64 -0.59 2.86
C ALA A 224 -16.12 0.55 3.76
N LEU A 225 -16.28 1.82 3.36
CA LEU A 225 -15.98 2.97 4.23
C LEU A 225 -16.94 3.06 5.41
N THR A 226 -18.22 2.79 5.20
CA THR A 226 -19.21 2.72 6.29
C THR A 226 -18.82 1.66 7.30
N GLU A 227 -18.47 0.45 6.85
CA GLU A 227 -18.02 -0.64 7.69
C GLU A 227 -16.72 -0.31 8.46
N LEU A 228 -15.77 0.40 7.82
CA LEU A 228 -14.57 0.89 8.51
C LEU A 228 -14.93 1.84 9.66
N ILE A 229 -15.88 2.75 9.46
CA ILE A 229 -16.32 3.71 10.48
C ILE A 229 -17.07 2.97 11.59
N GLU A 230 -17.95 2.04 11.27
CA GLU A 230 -18.71 1.23 12.23
C GLU A 230 -17.80 0.33 13.06
N GLU A 231 -16.70 -0.17 12.52
CA GLU A 231 -15.65 -0.92 13.25
C GLU A 231 -14.93 -0.03 14.29
N GLY A 232 -14.98 1.30 14.16
CA GLY A 232 -14.29 2.27 15.01
C GLY A 232 -13.10 2.93 14.34
N GLY A 233 -13.08 2.95 13.00
CA GLY A 233 -12.09 3.65 12.19
C GLY A 233 -10.77 2.89 12.04
N VAL A 234 -9.76 3.62 11.54
CA VAL A 234 -8.43 3.05 11.22
C VAL A 234 -7.77 2.45 12.46
N GLU A 235 -7.89 3.09 13.62
CA GLU A 235 -7.28 2.63 14.88
C GLU A 235 -7.87 1.28 15.34
N ALA A 236 -9.18 1.10 15.21
CA ALA A 236 -9.81 -0.18 15.58
C ALA A 236 -9.41 -1.29 14.61
N ARG A 237 -9.42 -1.00 13.31
CA ARG A 237 -8.95 -1.92 12.28
C ARG A 237 -7.49 -2.29 12.45
N HIS A 238 -6.64 -1.32 12.77
CA HIS A 238 -5.23 -1.56 13.06
C HIS A 238 -5.05 -2.50 14.26
N ARG A 239 -5.76 -2.26 15.36
CA ARG A 239 -5.72 -3.17 16.52
C ARG A 239 -6.13 -4.59 16.14
N ARG A 240 -7.18 -4.77 15.35
CA ARG A 240 -7.61 -6.09 14.87
C ARG A 240 -6.53 -6.76 14.00
N TYR A 241 -5.92 -6.03 13.08
CA TYR A 241 -4.83 -6.57 12.25
C TYR A 241 -3.59 -6.92 13.07
N CYS A 242 -3.22 -6.13 14.05
CA CYS A 242 -2.12 -6.45 14.97
C CYS A 242 -2.43 -7.72 15.78
N GLU A 243 -3.66 -7.87 16.28
CA GLU A 243 -4.05 -9.06 17.02
C GLU A 243 -4.10 -10.31 16.11
N ASN A 244 -4.65 -10.19 14.91
CA ASN A 244 -4.62 -11.25 13.91
C ASN A 244 -3.17 -11.68 13.61
N HIS A 245 -2.27 -10.72 13.41
CA HIS A 245 -0.86 -10.98 13.17
C HIS A 245 -0.21 -11.69 14.36
N ARG A 246 -0.43 -11.21 15.58
CA ARG A 246 0.09 -11.82 16.80
C ARG A 246 -0.33 -13.28 16.92
N VAL A 247 -1.64 -13.55 16.82
CA VAL A 247 -2.20 -14.90 16.90
C VAL A 247 -1.63 -15.78 15.79
N LEU A 248 -1.57 -15.29 14.56
CA LEU A 248 -1.00 -16.02 13.43
C LEU A 248 0.46 -16.41 13.71
N VAL A 249 1.31 -15.44 14.06
CA VAL A 249 2.76 -15.66 14.21
C VAL A 249 3.07 -16.57 15.39
N GLU A 250 2.44 -16.34 16.56
CA GLU A 250 2.63 -17.19 17.75
C GLU A 250 2.33 -18.65 17.45
N GLY A 251 1.22 -18.87 16.79
CA GLY A 251 0.86 -20.22 16.48
C GLY A 251 1.71 -20.84 15.38
N MET A 252 2.05 -20.13 14.28
CA MET A 252 2.98 -20.66 13.26
C MET A 252 4.32 -21.05 13.89
N ARG A 253 4.83 -20.20 14.79
CA ARG A 253 6.08 -20.48 15.54
C ARG A 253 5.95 -21.71 16.46
N SER A 254 4.79 -21.91 17.09
CA SER A 254 4.55 -23.12 17.92
C SER A 254 4.60 -24.41 17.10
N LEU A 255 4.33 -24.34 15.80
CA LEU A 255 4.44 -25.44 14.84
C LEU A 255 5.82 -25.54 14.18
N GLY A 256 6.78 -24.72 14.59
CA GLY A 256 8.15 -24.74 14.08
C GLY A 256 8.40 -23.92 12.81
N PHE A 257 7.44 -23.10 12.37
CA PHE A 257 7.68 -22.16 11.27
C PHE A 257 8.49 -20.96 11.74
N VAL A 258 9.31 -20.44 10.84
CA VAL A 258 10.14 -19.26 11.09
C VAL A 258 9.65 -18.12 10.18
N THR A 259 9.48 -16.93 10.76
CA THR A 259 9.18 -15.71 10.00
C THR A 259 10.42 -15.26 9.23
N LEU A 260 10.21 -14.74 8.02
CA LEU A 260 11.30 -14.19 7.21
C LEU A 260 11.95 -12.96 7.83
N LEU A 261 11.12 -12.08 8.39
CA LEU A 261 11.53 -10.79 8.94
C LEU A 261 11.58 -10.82 10.47
N ASP A 262 12.40 -9.96 11.05
CA ASP A 262 12.35 -9.63 12.45
C ASP A 262 11.02 -8.94 12.80
N ASP A 263 10.52 -9.18 14.03
CA ASP A 263 9.26 -8.61 14.51
C ASP A 263 9.25 -7.06 14.51
N ALA A 264 10.44 -6.44 14.69
CA ALA A 264 10.58 -4.99 14.75
C ALA A 264 10.26 -4.29 13.40
N ILE A 265 10.42 -4.98 12.30
CA ILE A 265 10.21 -4.43 10.94
C ILE A 265 9.04 -5.09 10.20
N GLN A 266 8.42 -6.09 10.81
CA GLN A 266 7.30 -6.82 10.24
C GLN A 266 6.01 -6.00 10.31
N SER A 267 5.31 -5.87 9.17
CA SER A 267 3.97 -5.25 9.15
C SER A 267 2.89 -6.21 9.68
N PRO A 268 1.80 -5.71 10.25
CA PRO A 268 0.65 -6.54 10.63
C PRO A 268 -0.26 -6.88 9.44
N ILE A 269 0.18 -6.68 8.22
CA ILE A 269 -0.64 -6.78 6.99
C ILE A 269 -0.51 -8.17 6.35
N ILE A 270 0.72 -8.64 6.20
CA ILE A 270 1.05 -9.92 5.59
C ILE A 270 2.37 -10.43 6.15
N THR A 271 2.46 -11.71 6.45
CA THR A 271 3.66 -12.34 7.01
C THR A 271 4.23 -13.35 6.03
N SER A 272 5.53 -13.27 5.78
CA SER A 272 6.29 -14.27 5.04
C SER A 272 6.92 -15.30 6.00
N PHE A 273 6.70 -16.57 5.70
CA PHE A 273 7.28 -17.69 6.44
C PHE A 273 8.27 -18.44 5.55
N LEU A 274 9.41 -18.81 6.11
CA LEU A 274 10.36 -19.70 5.46
C LEU A 274 9.76 -21.11 5.30
N TYR A 275 10.17 -21.83 4.26
CA TYR A 275 9.82 -23.24 4.16
C TYR A 275 10.43 -24.01 5.34
N PRO A 276 9.66 -24.87 6.01
CA PRO A 276 10.11 -25.49 7.27
C PRO A 276 11.27 -26.49 7.07
N LYS A 277 11.47 -26.98 5.85
CA LYS A 277 12.53 -27.93 5.50
C LYS A 277 12.82 -27.94 4.00
N THR A 278 14.01 -28.43 3.63
CA THR A 278 14.34 -28.71 2.23
C THR A 278 13.37 -29.74 1.63
N GLY A 279 12.88 -29.46 0.42
CA GLY A 279 11.90 -30.33 -0.25
C GLY A 279 10.46 -30.19 0.26
N PHE A 280 10.15 -29.12 1.00
CA PHE A 280 8.76 -28.78 1.36
C PHE A 280 7.90 -28.59 0.09
N ASP A 281 6.85 -29.38 -0.05
CA ASP A 281 5.91 -29.26 -1.18
C ASP A 281 4.85 -28.22 -0.87
N PHE A 282 5.13 -26.96 -1.22
CA PHE A 282 4.17 -25.86 -1.05
C PHE A 282 2.87 -26.10 -1.81
N LYS A 283 2.90 -26.73 -3.00
CA LYS A 283 1.69 -27.00 -3.78
C LYS A 283 0.76 -27.98 -3.08
N ALA A 284 1.30 -29.04 -2.51
CA ALA A 284 0.54 -30.00 -1.72
C ALA A 284 -0.02 -29.35 -0.45
N PHE A 285 0.81 -28.54 0.25
CA PHE A 285 0.39 -27.77 1.43
C PHE A 285 -0.75 -26.78 1.11
N TYR A 286 -0.58 -25.97 0.07
CA TYR A 286 -1.60 -25.04 -0.42
C TYR A 286 -2.92 -25.78 -0.75
N THR A 287 -2.83 -26.90 -1.47
CA THR A 287 -4.01 -27.67 -1.87
C THR A 287 -4.76 -28.23 -0.65
N ALA A 288 -4.02 -28.70 0.36
CA ALA A 288 -4.61 -29.18 1.61
C ALA A 288 -5.33 -28.07 2.36
N LEU A 289 -4.75 -26.89 2.48
CA LEU A 289 -5.37 -25.72 3.11
C LEU A 289 -6.59 -25.23 2.32
N LYS A 290 -6.47 -25.11 1.00
CA LYS A 290 -7.58 -24.70 0.12
C LYS A 290 -8.79 -25.62 0.24
N SER A 291 -8.58 -26.92 0.40
CA SER A 291 -9.68 -27.88 0.62
C SER A 291 -10.46 -27.64 1.92
N LYS A 292 -9.93 -26.80 2.81
CA LYS A 292 -10.53 -26.40 4.09
C LYS A 292 -11.00 -24.93 4.08
N GLY A 293 -10.98 -24.28 2.92
CA GLY A 293 -11.44 -22.90 2.76
C GLY A 293 -10.34 -21.84 2.97
N PHE A 294 -9.08 -22.25 3.21
CA PHE A 294 -7.98 -21.32 3.45
C PHE A 294 -7.12 -21.15 2.21
N VAL A 295 -6.93 -19.92 1.77
CA VAL A 295 -6.09 -19.56 0.63
C VAL A 295 -4.90 -18.74 1.11
N ILE A 296 -3.70 -19.19 0.79
CA ILE A 296 -2.44 -18.53 1.11
C ILE A 296 -1.70 -18.17 -0.18
N TYR A 297 -0.60 -17.42 -0.08
CA TYR A 297 0.14 -16.97 -1.24
C TYR A 297 1.52 -17.60 -1.32
N PRO A 298 2.03 -17.92 -2.53
CA PRO A 298 3.43 -18.28 -2.71
C PRO A 298 4.32 -17.10 -2.34
N GLY A 299 5.58 -17.38 -1.99
CA GLY A 299 6.61 -16.36 -1.83
C GLY A 299 6.87 -15.59 -3.11
N LYS A 300 7.48 -14.42 -2.97
CA LYS A 300 7.84 -13.54 -4.11
C LYS A 300 9.27 -13.02 -4.04
N ILE A 301 10.05 -13.46 -3.07
CA ILE A 301 11.44 -13.05 -2.92
C ILE A 301 12.36 -13.98 -3.70
N SER A 302 13.55 -13.46 -4.07
CA SER A 302 14.54 -14.18 -4.88
C SER A 302 15.50 -15.03 -4.05
N LYS A 303 15.66 -14.70 -2.75
CA LYS A 303 16.75 -15.23 -1.90
C LYS A 303 16.36 -16.41 -1.01
N ALA A 304 15.07 -16.68 -0.82
CA ALA A 304 14.62 -17.78 0.03
C ALA A 304 13.27 -18.36 -0.42
N ASP A 305 13.11 -19.65 -0.21
CA ASP A 305 11.83 -20.32 -0.42
C ASP A 305 10.86 -19.95 0.71
N THR A 306 9.81 -19.23 0.36
CA THR A 306 8.83 -18.70 1.32
C THR A 306 7.39 -18.89 0.85
N PHE A 307 6.46 -18.73 1.78
CA PHE A 307 5.05 -18.49 1.48
C PHE A 307 4.52 -17.37 2.37
N ARG A 308 3.38 -16.80 1.99
CA ARG A 308 2.82 -15.62 2.67
C ARG A 308 1.40 -15.87 3.13
N ILE A 309 1.08 -15.31 4.30
CA ILE A 309 -0.27 -15.31 4.87
C ILE A 309 -0.66 -13.86 5.15
N GLY A 310 -1.77 -13.41 4.55
CA GLY A 310 -2.32 -12.07 4.77
C GLY A 310 -3.28 -12.06 5.97
N ASN A 311 -3.29 -10.93 6.69
CA ASN A 311 -4.12 -10.72 7.88
C ASN A 311 -5.25 -9.72 7.64
N ILE A 312 -5.29 -9.11 6.45
CA ILE A 312 -6.29 -8.09 6.08
C ILE A 312 -7.57 -8.76 5.54
N GLY A 313 -8.65 -8.01 5.55
CA GLY A 313 -9.97 -8.49 5.17
C GLY A 313 -10.87 -8.62 6.39
N ASP A 314 -12.05 -9.18 6.19
CA ASP A 314 -12.98 -9.54 7.27
C ASP A 314 -12.54 -10.87 7.92
N VAL A 315 -11.39 -10.80 8.61
CA VAL A 315 -10.74 -11.91 9.31
C VAL A 315 -10.50 -11.48 10.75
N HIS A 316 -10.80 -12.40 11.67
CA HIS A 316 -10.74 -12.18 13.10
C HIS A 316 -9.81 -13.20 13.78
N PRO A 317 -9.35 -12.96 15.02
CA PRO A 317 -8.46 -13.89 15.73
C PRO A 317 -9.03 -15.31 15.87
N GLU A 318 -10.36 -15.44 15.95
CA GLU A 318 -11.07 -16.71 16.04
C GLU A 318 -10.90 -17.58 14.78
N ASP A 319 -10.79 -16.96 13.60
CA ASP A 319 -10.57 -17.64 12.33
C ASP A 319 -9.22 -18.36 12.33
N PHE A 320 -8.21 -17.73 12.96
CA PHE A 320 -6.89 -18.32 13.13
C PHE A 320 -6.92 -19.52 14.08
N THR A 321 -7.83 -19.56 15.06
CA THR A 321 -8.01 -20.73 15.93
C THR A 321 -8.52 -21.95 15.16
N VAL A 322 -9.42 -21.75 14.19
CA VAL A 322 -9.87 -22.79 13.28
C VAL A 322 -8.73 -23.23 12.36
N TRP A 323 -7.98 -22.30 11.82
CA TRP A 323 -6.78 -22.54 11.03
C TRP A 323 -5.78 -23.44 11.77
N TRP A 324 -5.45 -23.15 13.05
CA TRP A 324 -4.52 -23.92 13.89
C TRP A 324 -4.89 -25.37 14.02
N ARG A 325 -6.14 -25.67 14.33
CA ARG A 325 -6.64 -27.04 14.49
C ARG A 325 -6.42 -27.87 13.21
N TRP A 326 -6.44 -27.23 12.06
CA TRP A 326 -6.16 -27.89 10.79
C TRP A 326 -4.68 -28.03 10.53
N LEU A 327 -3.87 -27.02 10.85
CA LEU A 327 -2.42 -27.10 10.71
C LEU A 327 -1.81 -28.16 11.62
N GLU A 328 -2.23 -28.28 12.86
CA GLU A 328 -1.80 -29.34 13.77
C GLU A 328 -2.06 -30.74 13.20
N ARG A 329 -3.22 -30.95 12.59
CA ARG A 329 -3.55 -32.23 11.92
C ARG A 329 -2.72 -32.48 10.66
N LEU A 330 -2.24 -31.44 10.02
CA LEU A 330 -1.36 -31.53 8.85
C LEU A 330 0.12 -31.64 9.24
N SER A 331 0.47 -31.31 10.49
CA SER A 331 1.86 -31.22 10.95
C SER A 331 2.64 -32.52 10.74
N THR A 332 2.03 -33.67 11.07
CA THR A 332 2.63 -34.99 10.84
C THR A 332 2.93 -35.29 9.37
N LYS A 333 2.17 -34.71 8.44
CA LYS A 333 2.34 -34.93 7.00
C LYS A 333 3.39 -34.02 6.38
N PHE A 334 3.51 -32.79 6.86
CA PHE A 334 4.31 -31.74 6.20
C PHE A 334 5.53 -31.27 6.99
N PHE A 335 5.53 -31.44 8.34
CA PHE A 335 6.50 -30.74 9.21
C PHE A 335 7.36 -31.68 10.07
N ILE A 336 6.88 -32.89 10.37
CA ILE A 336 7.62 -33.84 11.20
C ILE A 336 8.35 -34.82 10.28
N HIS A 337 9.65 -34.59 10.12
CA HIS A 337 10.74 -35.61 10.05
C HIS A 337 12.07 -34.91 9.95
#